data_4bbfe8c04d9f2e27905bb356f5a4fafe
#
_entry.id   4bbfe8c04d9f2e27905bb356f5a4fafe
#
_cell.length_a   1.000
_cell.length_b   1.000
_cell.length_c   1.000
_cell.angle_alpha   90.00
_cell.angle_beta   90.00
_cell.angle_gamma   90.00
#
_symmetry.space_group_name_H-M   'P 1'
#
loop_
_entity.id
_entity.type
_entity.pdbx_description
1 polymer ?
#
loop_
_entity_poly.entity_id
_entity_poly.type
_entity_poly.pdbx_seq_one_letter_code
_entity_poly.pdbx_strand_id
1 'polypeptide(L)'
;MLANPFRFLAVAVFVLLVGLCATRPPAGRANGDKDKHEQKGGHAHVPAPTEYADIHVPLSVWTDARMIARGKEIYTTRCAVCHGDAGDGKGPAGVALPLKPADFRDKAGVAEMRDNYWFWRVSEGGQVEPFKGRGSAMPPWKGQLSVEERWAVMAYQHTFSGHQGPHVPWEHPGSVAMGRDIYAMACVMCHGVDGKGDGSVGPMLSPRRAPQPRDFTAGVFKFRSTPSGELPITADLYRTVTEGIAGRGGPLTFGMRRHRIMPSFRQMPEEQRLEVLEFVKSLHPGFRDRGGVTTVAVPLAPPPTPERMDRGRRVYAQAKCFECHGETGRGDGPSAATLKTDDKLPIAAADLTSPSRFKNGSRPQDLYRTLVTGLDGTPMPSYADSLQPDQLWDLVYYVLSLSHRG
;
A
#
# COMPACT_ATOMS: atom_id res chain seq x y z
N MET A 1 43.46 62.78 -13.91
CA MET A 1 44.56 62.41 -13.03
C MET A 1 44.15 61.18 -12.25
N LEU A 2 44.89 60.13 -12.47
CA LEU A 2 45.14 58.94 -11.71
C LEU A 2 44.14 57.81 -11.78
N ALA A 3 44.57 56.82 -12.53
CA ALA A 3 44.06 55.49 -12.74
C ALA A 3 44.15 54.61 -11.50
N ASN A 4 43.24 53.70 -11.35
CA ASN A 4 43.34 52.60 -10.42
C ASN A 4 43.21 51.25 -11.16
N PRO A 5 44.19 50.35 -11.12
CA PRO A 5 44.18 49.14 -11.90
C PRO A 5 43.56 47.98 -11.15
N PHE A 6 42.74 47.25 -11.86
CA PHE A 6 42.18 45.96 -11.45
C PHE A 6 43.28 44.91 -11.23
N ARG A 7 43.28 44.32 -10.05
CA ARG A 7 44.06 43.09 -9.77
C ARG A 7 43.14 41.86 -10.00
N PHE A 8 43.42 41.13 -11.06
CA PHE A 8 42.92 39.76 -11.26
C PHE A 8 43.64 38.83 -10.27
N LEU A 9 42.88 38.14 -9.44
CA LEU A 9 43.42 37.04 -8.61
C LEU A 9 43.07 35.74 -9.35
N ALA A 10 44.13 35.10 -9.87
CA ALA A 10 44.04 33.77 -10.46
C ALA A 10 43.90 32.71 -9.35
N VAL A 11 42.81 31.97 -9.37
CA VAL A 11 42.62 30.81 -8.50
C VAL A 11 43.28 29.62 -9.25
N ALA A 12 44.41 29.18 -8.71
CA ALA A 12 45.09 27.97 -9.18
C ALA A 12 44.31 26.76 -8.68
N VAL A 13 43.82 25.95 -9.64
CA VAL A 13 43.22 24.65 -9.38
C VAL A 13 44.37 23.67 -9.11
N PHE A 14 44.52 23.25 -7.88
CA PHE A 14 45.41 22.15 -7.51
C PHE A 14 44.70 20.82 -7.78
N VAL A 15 45.08 20.16 -8.88
CA VAL A 15 44.69 18.78 -9.13
C VAL A 15 45.62 17.89 -8.32
N LEU A 16 45.15 17.37 -7.22
CA LEU A 16 45.84 16.33 -6.47
C LEU A 16 45.48 14.97 -7.09
N LEU A 17 46.45 14.41 -7.80
CA LEU A 17 46.47 13.00 -8.16
C LEU A 17 46.61 12.16 -6.88
N VAL A 18 45.55 11.62 -6.36
CA VAL A 18 45.57 10.57 -5.34
C VAL A 18 45.66 9.24 -6.06
N GLY A 19 46.81 8.60 -5.91
CA GLY A 19 47.09 7.27 -6.48
C GLY A 19 46.04 6.23 -6.03
N LEU A 20 45.56 5.47 -6.99
CA LEU A 20 44.78 4.25 -6.77
C LEU A 20 45.63 3.24 -5.98
N CYS A 21 45.46 3.19 -4.69
CA CYS A 21 45.74 1.98 -3.93
C CYS A 21 44.47 1.15 -3.92
N ALA A 22 44.35 0.23 -4.87
CA ALA A 22 43.26 -0.73 -4.93
C ALA A 22 43.41 -1.72 -3.77
N THR A 23 42.90 -1.36 -2.60
CA THR A 23 42.62 -2.35 -1.56
C THR A 23 41.27 -2.99 -1.90
N ARG A 24 41.31 -4.19 -2.45
CA ARG A 24 40.16 -5.09 -2.52
C ARG A 24 39.54 -5.16 -1.11
N PRO A 25 38.24 -4.93 -1.00
CA PRO A 25 37.55 -5.29 0.24
C PRO A 25 37.71 -6.81 0.43
N PRO A 26 37.87 -7.28 1.67
CA PRO A 26 37.90 -8.71 1.93
C PRO A 26 36.63 -9.33 1.38
N ALA A 27 36.80 -10.36 0.55
CA ALA A 27 35.69 -11.17 0.10
C ALA A 27 34.91 -11.62 1.34
N GLY A 28 33.74 -11.03 1.54
CA GLY A 28 32.79 -11.54 2.50
C GLY A 28 32.61 -13.02 2.16
N ARG A 29 33.01 -13.88 3.07
CA ARG A 29 32.62 -15.29 3.01
C ARG A 29 31.11 -15.28 2.91
N ALA A 30 30.59 -15.54 1.72
CA ALA A 30 29.26 -16.11 1.59
C ALA A 30 29.29 -17.36 2.44
N ASN A 31 28.69 -17.30 3.61
CA ASN A 31 28.27 -18.47 4.33
C ASN A 31 27.24 -19.13 3.40
N GLY A 32 27.76 -20.02 2.60
CA GLY A 32 26.96 -21.01 1.93
C GLY A 32 26.45 -21.97 3.00
N ASP A 33 25.48 -21.54 3.75
CA ASP A 33 24.57 -22.46 4.43
C ASP A 33 23.80 -23.14 3.30
N LYS A 34 24.35 -24.30 2.96
CA LYS A 34 23.66 -25.26 2.11
C LYS A 34 22.55 -25.84 2.99
N ASP A 35 21.44 -25.14 3.07
CA ASP A 35 20.18 -25.72 3.48
C ASP A 35 19.82 -26.82 2.49
N LYS A 36 20.39 -27.99 2.74
CA LYS A 36 19.92 -29.25 2.19
C LYS A 36 18.63 -29.62 2.94
N HIS A 37 17.60 -28.84 2.80
CA HIS A 37 16.24 -29.36 2.94
C HIS A 37 15.98 -30.18 1.66
N GLU A 38 16.19 -31.47 1.75
CA GLU A 38 15.64 -32.43 0.80
C GLU A 38 14.13 -32.19 0.70
N GLN A 39 13.72 -31.48 -0.37
CA GLN A 39 12.33 -31.21 -0.69
C GLN A 39 11.63 -32.53 -1.00
N LYS A 40 10.96 -33.09 -0.03
CA LYS A 40 9.91 -34.07 -0.26
C LYS A 40 8.70 -33.38 -0.89
N GLY A 41 8.71 -33.26 -2.20
CA GLY A 41 7.59 -32.70 -2.96
C GLY A 41 8.01 -31.49 -3.80
N GLY A 42 8.27 -31.74 -5.03
CA GLY A 42 8.78 -30.95 -6.16
C GLY A 42 8.38 -29.51 -6.39
N HIS A 43 8.17 -28.67 -5.39
CA HIS A 43 7.85 -27.26 -5.57
C HIS A 43 9.11 -26.40 -5.45
N ALA A 44 9.42 -25.61 -6.50
CA ALA A 44 10.48 -24.63 -6.43
C ALA A 44 9.97 -23.40 -5.67
N HIS A 45 10.54 -23.13 -4.51
CA HIS A 45 10.31 -21.90 -3.77
C HIS A 45 11.25 -20.83 -4.32
N VAL A 46 10.71 -19.92 -5.11
CA VAL A 46 11.42 -18.77 -5.65
C VAL A 46 10.73 -17.50 -5.15
N PRO A 47 11.46 -16.40 -4.91
CA PRO A 47 10.84 -15.15 -4.51
C PRO A 47 9.86 -14.66 -5.58
N ALA A 48 8.81 -13.96 -5.16
CA ALA A 48 7.91 -13.31 -6.08
C ALA A 48 8.66 -12.29 -6.94
N PRO A 49 8.35 -12.15 -8.25
CA PRO A 49 8.96 -11.15 -9.11
C PRO A 49 8.76 -9.72 -8.57
N THR A 50 9.63 -8.79 -8.99
CA THR A 50 9.64 -7.40 -8.52
C THR A 50 8.28 -6.72 -8.65
N GLU A 51 7.50 -7.02 -9.69
CA GLU A 51 6.17 -6.48 -9.87
C GLU A 51 5.15 -6.94 -8.82
N TYR A 52 5.44 -8.03 -8.12
CA TYR A 52 4.63 -8.59 -7.04
C TYR A 52 5.24 -8.36 -5.64
N ALA A 53 6.50 -7.88 -5.57
CA ALA A 53 7.23 -7.78 -4.31
C ALA A 53 6.50 -6.97 -3.23
N ASP A 54 5.80 -5.91 -3.64
CA ASP A 54 5.09 -4.99 -2.74
C ASP A 54 3.56 -5.20 -2.73
N ILE A 55 3.08 -6.32 -3.27
CA ILE A 55 1.64 -6.62 -3.27
C ILE A 55 1.33 -7.49 -2.06
N HIS A 56 0.69 -6.89 -1.05
CA HIS A 56 0.29 -7.57 0.16
C HIS A 56 -1.22 -7.61 0.29
N VAL A 57 -1.73 -8.73 0.76
CA VAL A 57 -3.15 -8.93 1.00
C VAL A 57 -3.55 -8.20 2.28
N PRO A 58 -4.65 -7.42 2.29
CA PRO A 58 -5.11 -6.79 3.52
C PRO A 58 -5.37 -7.82 4.62
N LEU A 59 -4.88 -7.58 5.84
CA LEU A 59 -4.99 -8.53 6.95
C LEU A 59 -6.43 -8.95 7.24
N SER A 60 -7.40 -8.04 7.09
CA SER A 60 -8.82 -8.32 7.28
C SER A 60 -9.38 -9.40 6.35
N VAL A 61 -8.75 -9.62 5.19
CA VAL A 61 -9.21 -10.63 4.20
C VAL A 61 -9.13 -12.05 4.76
N TRP A 62 -8.11 -12.32 5.57
CA TRP A 62 -7.86 -13.67 6.11
C TRP A 62 -8.91 -14.14 7.11
N THR A 63 -9.64 -13.23 7.74
CA THR A 63 -10.65 -13.49 8.77
C THR A 63 -12.06 -13.06 8.35
N ASP A 64 -12.23 -12.38 7.22
CA ASP A 64 -13.55 -11.98 6.73
C ASP A 64 -14.32 -13.21 6.19
N ALA A 65 -15.37 -13.61 6.92
CA ALA A 65 -16.20 -14.76 6.57
C ALA A 65 -16.81 -14.66 5.16
N ARG A 66 -17.12 -13.44 4.68
CA ARG A 66 -17.65 -13.22 3.32
C ARG A 66 -16.59 -13.44 2.25
N MET A 67 -15.36 -12.98 2.51
CA MET A 67 -14.22 -13.24 1.62
C MET A 67 -13.93 -14.73 1.54
N ILE A 68 -13.90 -15.41 2.68
CA ILE A 68 -13.69 -16.87 2.74
C ILE A 68 -14.81 -17.62 2.01
N ALA A 69 -16.07 -17.24 2.19
CA ALA A 69 -17.21 -17.84 1.48
C ALA A 69 -17.12 -17.63 -0.02
N ARG A 70 -16.79 -16.42 -0.48
CA ARG A 70 -16.55 -16.13 -1.91
C ARG A 70 -15.38 -16.93 -2.45
N GLY A 71 -14.30 -17.03 -1.69
CA GLY A 71 -13.14 -17.85 -2.04
C GLY A 71 -13.50 -19.33 -2.20
N LYS A 72 -14.38 -19.86 -1.34
CA LYS A 72 -14.91 -21.22 -1.45
C LYS A 72 -15.66 -21.45 -2.76
N GLU A 73 -16.56 -20.54 -3.15
CA GLU A 73 -17.28 -20.62 -4.42
C GLU A 73 -16.32 -20.69 -5.62
N ILE A 74 -15.33 -19.80 -5.65
CA ILE A 74 -14.33 -19.75 -6.72
C ILE A 74 -13.49 -21.03 -6.71
N TYR A 75 -13.02 -21.47 -5.54
CA TYR A 75 -12.19 -22.65 -5.40
C TYR A 75 -12.91 -23.90 -5.89
N THR A 76 -14.14 -24.12 -5.43
CA THR A 76 -14.94 -25.31 -5.80
C THR A 76 -15.19 -25.38 -7.30
N THR A 77 -15.44 -24.23 -7.94
CA THR A 77 -15.80 -24.20 -9.37
C THR A 77 -14.58 -24.18 -10.31
N ARG A 78 -13.41 -23.72 -9.85
CA ARG A 78 -12.27 -23.45 -10.75
C ARG A 78 -10.97 -24.12 -10.34
N CYS A 79 -10.76 -24.39 -9.05
CA CYS A 79 -9.48 -24.86 -8.53
C CYS A 79 -9.51 -26.33 -8.09
N ALA A 80 -10.64 -26.79 -7.53
CA ALA A 80 -10.79 -28.13 -6.96
C ALA A 80 -10.57 -29.24 -7.98
N VAL A 81 -10.86 -28.99 -9.25
CA VAL A 81 -10.66 -29.97 -10.34
C VAL A 81 -9.20 -30.45 -10.42
N CYS A 82 -8.23 -29.62 -10.03
CA CYS A 82 -6.82 -29.98 -9.95
C CYS A 82 -6.35 -30.13 -8.51
N HIS A 83 -6.74 -29.22 -7.61
CA HIS A 83 -6.25 -29.17 -6.24
C HIS A 83 -7.01 -30.06 -5.25
N GLY A 84 -8.13 -30.69 -5.68
CA GLY A 84 -8.98 -31.52 -4.83
C GLY A 84 -9.92 -30.69 -3.94
N ASP A 85 -11.08 -31.25 -3.60
CA ASP A 85 -12.05 -30.59 -2.72
C ASP A 85 -11.50 -30.39 -1.29
N ALA A 86 -10.61 -31.28 -0.87
CA ALA A 86 -9.90 -31.20 0.41
C ALA A 86 -8.59 -30.41 0.37
N GLY A 87 -8.26 -29.79 -0.76
CA GLY A 87 -7.01 -29.05 -0.94
C GLY A 87 -5.74 -29.92 -0.96
N ASP A 88 -5.86 -31.21 -1.23
CA ASP A 88 -4.79 -32.22 -1.12
C ASP A 88 -3.97 -32.43 -2.40
N GLY A 89 -4.20 -31.61 -3.43
CA GLY A 89 -3.53 -31.72 -4.72
C GLY A 89 -3.98 -32.91 -5.56
N LYS A 90 -5.03 -33.64 -5.15
CA LYS A 90 -5.48 -34.90 -5.79
C LYS A 90 -6.81 -34.75 -6.52
N GLY A 91 -7.10 -33.56 -7.04
CA GLY A 91 -8.26 -33.39 -7.92
C GLY A 91 -8.19 -34.28 -9.16
N PRO A 92 -9.34 -34.64 -9.75
CA PRO A 92 -9.40 -35.60 -10.85
C PRO A 92 -8.51 -35.24 -12.04
N ALA A 93 -8.34 -33.96 -12.36
CA ALA A 93 -7.39 -33.53 -13.38
C ALA A 93 -5.95 -33.43 -12.85
N GLY A 94 -5.77 -33.15 -11.54
CA GLY A 94 -4.48 -32.96 -10.92
C GLY A 94 -3.62 -34.21 -10.83
N VAL A 95 -4.28 -35.37 -10.58
CA VAL A 95 -3.57 -36.65 -10.42
C VAL A 95 -2.86 -37.12 -11.69
N ALA A 96 -3.30 -36.67 -12.86
CA ALA A 96 -2.69 -37.02 -14.14
C ALA A 96 -1.54 -36.07 -14.55
N LEU A 97 -1.39 -34.90 -13.89
CA LEU A 97 -0.38 -33.92 -14.25
C LEU A 97 1.04 -34.38 -13.88
N PRO A 98 2.05 -34.12 -14.73
CA PRO A 98 3.45 -34.45 -14.42
C PRO A 98 3.95 -33.66 -13.20
N LEU A 99 3.68 -32.36 -13.13
CA LEU A 99 3.89 -31.55 -11.95
C LEU A 99 2.59 -31.52 -11.12
N LYS A 100 2.62 -32.14 -9.95
CA LYS A 100 1.45 -32.24 -9.09
C LYS A 100 1.03 -30.89 -8.55
N PRO A 101 -0.29 -30.63 -8.41
CA PRO A 101 -0.80 -29.46 -7.70
C PRO A 101 -0.34 -29.46 -6.23
N ALA A 102 -0.18 -28.27 -5.65
CA ALA A 102 0.19 -28.11 -4.25
C ALA A 102 -0.84 -28.75 -3.31
N ASP A 103 -0.36 -29.37 -2.24
CA ASP A 103 -1.18 -29.80 -1.10
C ASP A 103 -1.26 -28.62 -0.10
N PHE A 104 -2.41 -27.98 -0.04
CA PHE A 104 -2.66 -26.83 0.83
C PHE A 104 -2.86 -27.20 2.31
N ARG A 105 -2.85 -28.48 2.65
CA ARG A 105 -2.90 -28.99 4.03
C ARG A 105 -1.51 -29.04 4.67
N ASP A 106 -0.45 -28.93 3.88
CA ASP A 106 0.91 -28.86 4.37
C ASP A 106 1.14 -27.54 5.12
N LYS A 107 1.01 -27.62 6.46
CA LYS A 107 1.13 -26.45 7.34
C LYS A 107 2.48 -25.74 7.23
N ALA A 108 3.56 -26.52 7.12
CA ALA A 108 4.91 -25.97 7.05
C ALA A 108 5.13 -25.25 5.72
N GLY A 109 4.84 -25.90 4.60
CA GLY A 109 5.00 -25.30 3.28
C GLY A 109 4.08 -24.10 3.03
N VAL A 110 2.85 -24.10 3.60
CA VAL A 110 1.95 -22.95 3.51
C VAL A 110 2.47 -21.78 4.35
N ALA A 111 2.99 -22.03 5.54
CA ALA A 111 3.49 -20.99 6.45
C ALA A 111 4.79 -20.32 5.99
N GLU A 112 5.64 -21.03 5.23
CA GLU A 112 6.93 -20.50 4.75
C GLU A 112 6.77 -19.40 3.69
N MET A 113 5.66 -19.41 2.93
CA MET A 113 5.48 -18.51 1.80
C MET A 113 4.76 -17.24 2.19
N ARG A 114 5.28 -16.09 1.75
CA ARG A 114 4.64 -14.80 1.91
C ARG A 114 3.37 -14.69 1.07
N ASP A 115 2.48 -13.79 1.45
CA ASP A 115 1.22 -13.50 0.76
C ASP A 115 1.41 -13.03 -0.68
N ASN A 116 2.44 -12.25 -0.96
CA ASN A 116 2.79 -11.81 -2.31
C ASN A 116 3.18 -12.98 -3.23
N TYR A 117 3.86 -14.01 -2.69
CA TYR A 117 4.14 -15.23 -3.45
C TYR A 117 2.84 -15.95 -3.83
N TRP A 118 1.93 -16.17 -2.88
CA TRP A 118 0.64 -16.81 -3.14
C TRP A 118 -0.18 -16.01 -4.14
N PHE A 119 -0.22 -14.70 -4.00
CA PHE A 119 -0.92 -13.82 -4.92
C PHE A 119 -0.35 -13.88 -6.35
N TRP A 120 0.99 -13.89 -6.47
CA TRP A 120 1.66 -14.08 -7.74
C TRP A 120 1.28 -15.42 -8.37
N ARG A 121 1.33 -16.52 -7.60
CA ARG A 121 1.01 -17.87 -8.10
C ARG A 121 -0.42 -17.97 -8.61
N VAL A 122 -1.40 -17.44 -7.90
CA VAL A 122 -2.79 -17.38 -8.36
C VAL A 122 -2.93 -16.48 -9.58
N SER A 123 -2.20 -15.37 -9.64
CA SER A 123 -2.30 -14.41 -10.75
C SER A 123 -1.76 -14.95 -12.06
N GLU A 124 -0.53 -15.47 -12.06
CA GLU A 124 0.20 -15.85 -13.29
C GLU A 124 0.20 -17.36 -13.56
N GLY A 125 -0.25 -18.16 -12.61
CA GLY A 125 -0.32 -19.61 -12.77
C GLY A 125 1.03 -20.24 -13.03
N GLY A 126 1.04 -21.27 -13.88
CA GLY A 126 2.22 -22.02 -14.29
C GLY A 126 2.91 -21.52 -15.56
N GLN A 127 2.42 -20.42 -16.15
CA GLN A 127 2.93 -19.94 -17.43
C GLN A 127 4.19 -19.07 -17.32
N VAL A 128 4.72 -18.92 -16.11
CA VAL A 128 5.92 -18.15 -15.77
C VAL A 128 7.04 -19.07 -15.27
N GLU A 129 8.29 -18.67 -15.53
CA GLU A 129 9.45 -19.43 -15.02
C GLU A 129 9.59 -19.28 -13.49
N PRO A 130 10.09 -20.33 -12.82
CA PRO A 130 10.59 -21.62 -13.34
C PRO A 130 9.49 -22.69 -13.54
N PHE A 131 8.24 -22.35 -13.34
CA PHE A 131 7.12 -23.31 -13.35
C PHE A 131 6.76 -23.78 -14.75
N LYS A 132 6.88 -22.88 -15.74
CA LYS A 132 6.67 -23.21 -17.15
C LYS A 132 7.66 -24.28 -17.63
N GLY A 133 8.93 -24.09 -17.39
CA GLY A 133 9.97 -25.05 -17.73
C GLY A 133 9.82 -26.41 -17.02
N ARG A 134 9.07 -26.44 -15.91
CA ARG A 134 8.77 -27.68 -15.15
C ARG A 134 7.43 -28.32 -15.57
N GLY A 135 6.75 -27.78 -16.58
CA GLY A 135 5.50 -28.32 -17.09
C GLY A 135 4.28 -28.08 -16.21
N SER A 136 4.25 -26.96 -15.48
CA SER A 136 3.06 -26.59 -14.71
C SER A 136 1.86 -26.32 -15.61
N ALA A 137 0.73 -26.97 -15.30
CA ALA A 137 -0.53 -26.79 -16.02
C ALA A 137 -1.47 -25.77 -15.34
N MET A 138 -1.06 -25.12 -14.25
CA MET A 138 -1.90 -24.13 -13.56
C MET A 138 -2.20 -22.94 -14.47
N PRO A 139 -3.46 -22.61 -14.75
CA PRO A 139 -3.81 -21.46 -15.59
C PRO A 139 -3.55 -20.13 -14.85
N PRO A 140 -3.31 -19.03 -15.58
CA PRO A 140 -3.30 -17.69 -15.01
C PRO A 140 -4.72 -17.21 -14.73
N TRP A 141 -4.93 -16.62 -13.53
CA TRP A 141 -6.25 -16.13 -13.13
C TRP A 141 -6.38 -14.59 -13.16
N LYS A 142 -5.29 -13.86 -13.42
CA LYS A 142 -5.25 -12.39 -13.47
C LYS A 142 -6.27 -11.77 -14.44
N GLY A 143 -6.53 -12.42 -15.58
CA GLY A 143 -7.48 -11.95 -16.58
C GLY A 143 -8.93 -12.42 -16.34
N GLN A 144 -9.17 -13.32 -15.38
CA GLN A 144 -10.45 -13.97 -15.15
C GLN A 144 -11.05 -13.67 -13.78
N LEU A 145 -10.21 -13.30 -12.81
CA LEU A 145 -10.58 -12.96 -11.44
C LEU A 145 -10.09 -11.57 -11.09
N SER A 146 -10.92 -10.80 -10.41
CA SER A 146 -10.51 -9.51 -9.84
C SER A 146 -9.40 -9.69 -8.79
N VAL A 147 -8.78 -8.60 -8.38
CA VAL A 147 -7.79 -8.61 -7.28
C VAL A 147 -8.40 -9.20 -6.01
N GLU A 148 -9.60 -8.75 -5.67
CA GLU A 148 -10.35 -9.16 -4.48
C GLU A 148 -10.75 -10.63 -4.54
N GLU A 149 -11.16 -11.13 -5.71
CA GLU A 149 -11.48 -12.53 -5.90
C GLU A 149 -10.26 -13.43 -5.77
N ARG A 150 -9.10 -12.98 -6.23
CA ARG A 150 -7.83 -13.70 -6.01
C ARG A 150 -7.45 -13.71 -4.53
N TRP A 151 -7.65 -12.61 -3.79
CA TRP A 151 -7.49 -12.60 -2.34
C TRP A 151 -8.47 -13.54 -1.65
N ALA A 152 -9.73 -13.54 -2.08
CA ALA A 152 -10.76 -14.41 -1.50
C ALA A 152 -10.40 -15.89 -1.64
N VAL A 153 -9.97 -16.32 -2.83
CA VAL A 153 -9.59 -17.72 -3.03
C VAL A 153 -8.34 -18.10 -2.23
N MET A 154 -7.38 -17.18 -2.06
CA MET A 154 -6.23 -17.40 -1.18
C MET A 154 -6.65 -17.57 0.28
N ALA A 155 -7.52 -16.71 0.79
CA ALA A 155 -8.03 -16.81 2.16
C ALA A 155 -8.74 -18.15 2.40
N TYR A 156 -9.56 -18.61 1.45
CA TYR A 156 -10.18 -19.93 1.56
C TYR A 156 -9.16 -21.07 1.50
N GLN A 157 -8.22 -21.03 0.57
CA GLN A 157 -7.18 -22.03 0.40
C GLN A 157 -6.36 -22.24 1.71
N HIS A 158 -6.09 -21.17 2.46
CA HIS A 158 -5.37 -21.24 3.74
C HIS A 158 -6.18 -21.91 4.86
N THR A 159 -7.51 -22.01 4.71
CA THR A 159 -8.33 -22.75 5.68
C THR A 159 -8.01 -24.25 5.72
N PHE A 160 -7.48 -24.82 4.63
CA PHE A 160 -7.12 -26.25 4.59
C PHE A 160 -5.95 -26.61 5.53
N SER A 161 -4.99 -25.72 5.68
CA SER A 161 -3.88 -25.89 6.63
C SER A 161 -4.24 -25.47 8.05
N GLY A 162 -5.36 -24.78 8.24
CA GLY A 162 -5.71 -24.11 9.49
C GLY A 162 -4.81 -22.91 9.80
N HIS A 163 -4.06 -22.40 8.80
CA HIS A 163 -3.24 -21.23 8.93
C HIS A 163 -4.10 -19.97 8.73
N GLN A 164 -3.92 -18.96 9.57
CA GLN A 164 -4.73 -17.72 9.51
C GLN A 164 -4.30 -16.72 8.45
N GLY A 165 -3.46 -17.14 7.54
CA GLY A 165 -2.91 -16.35 6.45
C GLY A 165 -1.42 -16.62 6.27
N PRO A 166 -0.86 -16.32 5.10
CA PRO A 166 0.56 -16.44 4.87
C PRO A 166 1.32 -15.31 5.56
N HIS A 167 2.61 -15.52 5.68
CA HIS A 167 3.54 -14.57 6.24
C HIS A 167 3.50 -13.22 5.53
N VAL A 168 3.44 -12.14 6.28
CA VAL A 168 3.48 -10.76 5.77
C VAL A 168 4.66 -9.99 6.37
N PRO A 169 5.28 -9.06 5.64
CA PRO A 169 6.54 -8.45 6.07
C PRO A 169 6.46 -7.69 7.41
N TRP A 170 5.30 -7.13 7.76
CA TRP A 170 5.10 -6.40 9.00
C TRP A 170 4.94 -7.27 10.26
N GLU A 171 4.95 -8.59 10.13
CA GLU A 171 5.09 -9.53 11.26
C GLU A 171 6.53 -9.56 11.80
N HIS A 172 7.50 -9.12 10.98
CA HIS A 172 8.91 -8.99 11.34
C HIS A 172 9.34 -7.53 11.19
N PRO A 173 9.08 -6.72 12.20
CA PRO A 173 9.44 -5.30 12.17
C PRO A 173 10.96 -5.11 12.05
N GLY A 174 11.34 -4.04 11.39
CA GLY A 174 12.74 -3.66 11.25
C GLY A 174 13.37 -3.11 12.53
N SER A 175 14.61 -2.67 12.43
CA SER A 175 15.35 -2.06 13.52
C SER A 175 15.09 -0.57 13.62
N VAL A 176 14.75 -0.07 14.82
CA VAL A 176 14.61 1.38 15.10
C VAL A 176 15.91 2.13 14.85
N ALA A 177 17.07 1.54 15.16
CA ALA A 177 18.37 2.19 14.97
C ALA A 177 18.69 2.38 13.49
N MET A 178 18.56 1.33 12.67
CA MET A 178 18.72 1.41 11.21
C MET A 178 17.68 2.35 10.59
N GLY A 179 16.43 2.29 11.07
CA GLY A 179 15.36 3.17 10.64
C GLY A 179 15.66 4.65 10.87
N ARG A 180 16.35 5.00 11.95
CA ARG A 180 16.81 6.37 12.22
C ARG A 180 17.82 6.85 11.18
N ASP A 181 18.76 6.00 10.80
CA ASP A 181 19.78 6.37 9.80
C ASP A 181 19.14 6.56 8.43
N ILE A 182 18.21 5.67 8.04
CA ILE A 182 17.44 5.81 6.80
C ILE A 182 16.58 7.08 6.81
N TYR A 183 15.94 7.36 7.94
CA TYR A 183 15.14 8.56 8.13
C TYR A 183 15.97 9.84 7.95
N ALA A 184 17.17 9.88 8.54
CA ALA A 184 18.08 11.00 8.41
C ALA A 184 18.53 11.24 6.95
N MET A 185 18.65 10.19 6.15
CA MET A 185 19.02 10.30 4.74
C MET A 185 17.86 10.70 3.82
N ALA A 186 16.66 10.17 4.07
CA ALA A 186 15.57 10.22 3.09
C ALA A 186 14.34 11.05 3.52
N CYS A 187 14.12 11.27 4.81
CA CYS A 187 12.86 11.80 5.33
C CYS A 187 12.99 13.14 6.06
N VAL A 188 14.15 13.39 6.69
CA VAL A 188 14.39 14.54 7.59
C VAL A 188 14.14 15.88 6.92
N MET A 189 14.46 16.03 5.63
CA MET A 189 14.31 17.31 4.92
C MET A 189 12.86 17.81 4.87
N CYS A 190 11.89 16.88 4.88
CA CYS A 190 10.48 17.22 4.92
C CYS A 190 9.90 17.10 6.32
N HIS A 191 10.21 15.99 7.02
CA HIS A 191 9.56 15.67 8.29
C HIS A 191 10.28 16.20 9.54
N GLY A 192 11.46 16.82 9.37
CA GLY A 192 12.26 17.34 10.51
C GLY A 192 13.01 16.26 11.27
N VAL A 193 13.98 16.66 12.07
CA VAL A 193 14.86 15.74 12.83
C VAL A 193 14.06 14.94 13.86
N ASP A 194 13.11 15.59 14.52
CA ASP A 194 12.27 15.01 15.56
C ASP A 194 10.93 14.48 15.02
N GLY A 195 10.73 14.47 13.71
CA GLY A 195 9.50 14.00 13.07
C GLY A 195 8.29 14.93 13.24
N LYS A 196 8.51 16.21 13.56
CA LYS A 196 7.45 17.21 13.80
C LYS A 196 6.85 17.84 12.53
N GLY A 197 7.30 17.41 11.36
CA GLY A 197 6.84 17.96 10.09
C GLY A 197 7.44 19.32 9.74
N ASP A 198 8.46 19.75 10.48
CA ASP A 198 9.12 21.06 10.43
C ASP A 198 10.43 21.06 9.61
N GLY A 199 10.63 20.06 8.79
CA GLY A 199 11.79 19.98 7.90
C GLY A 199 11.86 21.14 6.91
N SER A 200 13.08 21.53 6.52
CA SER A 200 13.36 22.73 5.72
C SER A 200 12.63 22.81 4.37
N VAL A 201 12.32 21.66 3.78
CA VAL A 201 11.64 21.58 2.47
C VAL A 201 10.12 21.61 2.61
N GLY A 202 9.56 21.22 3.75
CA GLY A 202 8.12 21.16 3.97
C GLY A 202 7.40 22.49 3.70
N PRO A 203 7.80 23.60 4.27
CA PRO A 203 7.24 24.92 4.03
C PRO A 203 7.35 25.39 2.57
N MET A 204 8.37 24.93 1.84
CA MET A 204 8.57 25.29 0.44
C MET A 204 7.58 24.58 -0.48
N LEU A 205 7.17 23.35 -0.11
CA LEU A 205 6.23 22.56 -0.91
C LEU A 205 4.80 23.10 -0.80
N SER A 206 4.40 23.63 0.34
CA SER A 206 3.06 24.13 0.58
C SER A 206 3.04 25.23 1.65
N PRO A 207 3.54 26.43 1.33
CA PRO A 207 3.63 27.50 2.30
C PRO A 207 2.25 27.90 2.82
N ARG A 208 2.07 27.87 4.15
CA ARG A 208 0.84 28.30 4.86
C ARG A 208 -0.46 27.59 4.44
N ARG A 209 -0.36 26.41 3.81
CA ARG A 209 -1.51 25.57 3.42
C ARG A 209 -1.27 24.11 3.74
N ALA A 210 -2.33 23.37 3.97
CA ALA A 210 -2.27 21.92 3.99
C ALA A 210 -2.24 21.35 2.55
N PRO A 211 -1.61 20.19 2.32
CA PRO A 211 -0.96 19.37 3.34
C PRO A 211 0.46 19.84 3.66
N GLN A 212 0.80 19.81 4.92
CA GLN A 212 2.17 19.88 5.40
C GLN A 212 2.71 18.46 5.62
N PRO A 213 4.04 18.26 5.69
CA PRO A 213 4.60 17.03 6.16
C PRO A 213 4.00 16.65 7.53
N ARG A 214 3.76 15.35 7.74
CA ARG A 214 3.11 14.89 8.96
C ARG A 214 4.03 15.10 10.17
N ASP A 215 3.46 15.65 11.24
CA ASP A 215 4.00 15.54 12.58
C ASP A 215 3.67 14.14 13.12
N PHE A 216 4.70 13.30 13.24
CA PHE A 216 4.56 11.94 13.73
C PHE A 216 4.39 11.88 15.25
N THR A 217 4.79 12.93 15.97
CA THR A 217 4.69 13.01 17.43
C THR A 217 3.28 13.32 17.91
N ALA A 218 2.43 13.89 17.03
CA ALA A 218 1.06 14.23 17.34
C ALA A 218 0.08 13.03 17.34
N GLY A 219 0.50 11.88 16.79
CA GLY A 219 -0.35 10.70 16.72
C GLY A 219 -1.55 10.79 15.76
N VAL A 220 -1.64 11.83 14.94
CA VAL A 220 -2.76 12.04 14.02
C VAL A 220 -2.35 11.62 12.60
N PHE A 221 -2.94 10.55 12.08
CA PHE A 221 -2.62 10.00 10.76
C PHE A 221 -3.87 9.95 9.87
N LYS A 222 -3.77 10.47 8.64
CA LYS A 222 -4.90 10.55 7.69
C LYS A 222 -5.24 9.21 7.03
N PHE A 223 -4.21 8.44 6.66
CA PHE A 223 -4.36 7.25 5.81
C PHE A 223 -4.15 6.00 6.66
N ARG A 224 -5.23 5.36 7.00
CA ARG A 224 -5.22 4.20 7.89
C ARG A 224 -6.38 3.26 7.58
N SER A 225 -6.30 2.07 8.14
CA SER A 225 -7.35 1.07 8.14
C SER A 225 -7.95 0.84 9.54
N THR A 226 -7.56 1.64 10.51
CA THR A 226 -8.13 1.67 11.87
C THR A 226 -9.27 2.69 11.96
N PRO A 227 -10.17 2.60 12.94
CA PRO A 227 -11.21 3.59 13.18
C PRO A 227 -10.68 5.02 13.33
N SER A 228 -11.56 6.02 13.17
CA SER A 228 -11.21 7.44 13.40
C SER A 228 -10.70 7.66 14.82
N GLY A 229 -9.63 8.43 14.97
CA GLY A 229 -8.93 8.66 16.23
C GLY A 229 -7.85 7.63 16.58
N GLU A 230 -7.82 6.49 15.90
CA GLU A 230 -6.84 5.44 16.15
C GLU A 230 -5.57 5.61 15.32
N LEU A 231 -4.45 5.13 15.88
CA LEU A 231 -3.18 5.09 15.13
C LEU A 231 -3.24 4.05 14.00
N PRO A 232 -2.53 4.27 12.87
CA PRO A 232 -2.46 3.32 11.77
C PRO A 232 -1.74 2.03 12.19
N ILE A 233 -1.98 0.94 11.45
CA ILE A 233 -1.16 -0.27 11.52
C ILE A 233 0.09 -0.12 10.65
N THR A 234 1.08 -1.01 10.83
CA THR A 234 2.32 -0.99 10.03
C THR A 234 2.03 -1.08 8.53
N ALA A 235 1.05 -1.89 8.12
CA ALA A 235 0.65 -2.01 6.72
C ALA A 235 0.16 -0.69 6.10
N ASP A 236 -0.52 0.18 6.85
CA ASP A 236 -0.96 1.49 6.37
C ASP A 236 0.23 2.44 6.14
N LEU A 237 1.16 2.45 7.08
CA LEU A 237 2.39 3.23 7.00
C LEU A 237 3.26 2.72 5.85
N TYR A 238 3.41 1.40 5.73
CA TYR A 238 4.16 0.75 4.66
C TYR A 238 3.60 1.11 3.28
N ARG A 239 2.27 1.02 3.10
CA ARG A 239 1.61 1.45 1.87
C ARG A 239 1.89 2.92 1.57
N THR A 240 1.80 3.80 2.58
CA THR A 240 2.03 5.24 2.40
C THR A 240 3.47 5.54 1.97
N VAL A 241 4.45 4.91 2.58
CA VAL A 241 5.88 5.06 2.20
C VAL A 241 6.13 4.48 0.82
N THR A 242 5.63 3.28 0.56
CA THR A 242 5.82 2.60 -0.72
C THR A 242 5.21 3.38 -1.89
N GLU A 243 3.93 3.79 -1.78
CA GLU A 243 3.21 4.46 -2.86
C GLU A 243 3.50 5.97 -2.93
N GLY A 244 3.91 6.57 -1.81
CA GLY A 244 3.93 8.01 -1.66
C GLY A 244 2.52 8.61 -1.70
N ILE A 245 2.43 9.94 -1.69
CA ILE A 245 1.15 10.65 -1.65
C ILE A 245 1.01 11.53 -2.89
N ALA A 246 -0.04 11.29 -3.69
CA ALA A 246 -0.37 12.10 -4.84
C ALA A 246 -0.73 13.54 -4.41
N GLY A 247 -0.42 14.54 -5.23
CA GLY A 247 -0.71 15.94 -4.95
C GLY A 247 -0.98 16.76 -6.21
N ARG A 248 -1.47 17.97 -6.02
CA ARG A 248 -1.49 18.97 -7.10
C ARG A 248 -0.06 19.50 -7.28
N GLY A 249 0.39 19.68 -8.53
CA GLY A 249 1.71 20.23 -8.84
C GLY A 249 1.97 21.57 -8.18
N GLY A 250 3.14 21.71 -7.57
CA GLY A 250 3.65 22.99 -7.05
C GLY A 250 4.79 23.53 -7.91
N PRO A 251 5.27 24.74 -7.65
CA PRO A 251 6.28 25.42 -8.48
C PRO A 251 7.65 24.74 -8.56
N LEU A 252 7.92 23.75 -7.69
CA LEU A 252 9.17 22.98 -7.70
C LEU A 252 9.14 21.73 -8.59
N THR A 253 8.08 21.52 -9.33
CA THR A 253 7.86 20.30 -10.10
C THR A 253 8.24 20.49 -11.58
N PHE A 254 9.48 20.86 -11.85
CA PHE A 254 10.00 21.01 -13.21
C PHE A 254 9.78 19.72 -14.03
N GLY A 255 8.85 19.76 -14.97
CA GLY A 255 8.69 18.74 -16.01
C GLY A 255 8.08 17.40 -15.61
N MET A 256 7.71 17.14 -14.36
CA MET A 256 7.12 15.87 -13.95
C MET A 256 5.60 15.88 -14.13
N ARG A 257 5.08 15.02 -14.99
CA ARG A 257 3.63 14.91 -15.29
C ARG A 257 2.75 14.43 -14.14
N ARG A 258 3.32 13.92 -13.06
CA ARG A 258 2.60 13.48 -11.85
C ARG A 258 3.34 13.98 -10.61
N HIS A 259 2.78 14.99 -9.98
CA HIS A 259 3.35 15.60 -8.79
C HIS A 259 2.92 14.81 -7.55
N ARG A 260 3.89 14.35 -6.79
CA ARG A 260 3.66 13.76 -5.47
C ARG A 260 4.11 14.75 -4.41
N ILE A 261 3.27 14.96 -3.40
CA ILE A 261 3.64 15.78 -2.22
C ILE A 261 4.55 15.01 -1.27
N MET A 262 4.46 13.69 -1.27
CA MET A 262 5.42 12.77 -0.67
C MET A 262 5.86 11.80 -1.79
N PRO A 263 7.16 11.66 -2.05
CA PRO A 263 7.65 10.75 -3.08
C PRO A 263 7.30 9.29 -2.76
N SER A 264 7.27 8.45 -3.79
CA SER A 264 7.21 7.00 -3.60
C SER A 264 8.62 6.48 -3.29
N PHE A 265 8.72 5.66 -2.27
CA PHE A 265 9.96 4.96 -1.90
C PHE A 265 9.94 3.49 -2.33
N ARG A 266 9.17 3.14 -3.36
CA ARG A 266 9.08 1.77 -3.90
C ARG A 266 10.45 1.21 -4.32
N GLN A 267 11.39 2.05 -4.75
CA GLN A 267 12.75 1.64 -5.12
C GLN A 267 13.65 1.34 -3.91
N MET A 268 13.25 1.78 -2.72
CA MET A 268 13.94 1.41 -1.48
C MET A 268 13.60 -0.04 -1.15
N PRO A 269 14.58 -0.87 -0.75
CA PRO A 269 14.33 -2.24 -0.33
C PRO A 269 13.24 -2.34 0.75
N GLU A 270 12.48 -3.43 0.74
CA GLU A 270 11.38 -3.66 1.68
C GLU A 270 11.84 -3.55 3.14
N GLU A 271 12.96 -4.20 3.48
CA GLU A 271 13.54 -4.15 4.82
C GLU A 271 13.81 -2.71 5.27
N GLN A 272 14.40 -1.88 4.42
CA GLN A 272 14.67 -0.49 4.75
C GLN A 272 13.39 0.33 4.94
N ARG A 273 12.34 0.03 4.18
CA ARG A 273 11.02 0.66 4.39
C ARG A 273 10.42 0.26 5.73
N LEU A 274 10.57 -1.00 6.15
CA LEU A 274 10.12 -1.47 7.45
C LEU A 274 10.95 -0.86 8.58
N GLU A 275 12.26 -0.79 8.45
CA GLU A 275 13.15 -0.17 9.42
C GLU A 275 12.81 1.31 9.67
N VAL A 276 12.61 2.10 8.61
CA VAL A 276 12.22 3.51 8.77
C VAL A 276 10.85 3.65 9.44
N LEU A 277 9.94 2.70 9.23
CA LEU A 277 8.64 2.71 9.92
C LEU A 277 8.77 2.41 11.41
N GLU A 278 9.69 1.52 11.83
CA GLU A 278 9.95 1.29 13.25
C GLU A 278 10.47 2.56 13.92
N PHE A 279 11.35 3.31 13.26
CA PHE A 279 11.77 4.61 13.78
C PHE A 279 10.58 5.60 13.83
N VAL A 280 9.78 5.74 12.78
CA VAL A 280 8.61 6.63 12.77
C VAL A 280 7.63 6.27 13.89
N LYS A 281 7.36 4.98 14.10
CA LYS A 281 6.49 4.51 15.21
C LYS A 281 7.09 4.86 16.57
N SER A 282 8.41 4.80 16.72
CA SER A 282 9.08 5.14 17.99
C SER A 282 8.92 6.60 18.41
N LEU A 283 8.56 7.49 17.48
CA LEU A 283 8.35 8.92 17.75
C LEU A 283 7.04 9.21 18.52
N HIS A 284 6.09 8.27 18.54
CA HIS A 284 4.85 8.44 19.30
C HIS A 284 4.62 7.26 20.25
N PRO A 285 4.43 7.52 21.56
CA PRO A 285 4.32 6.47 22.59
C PRO A 285 3.13 5.51 22.36
N GLY A 286 2.05 5.97 21.72
CA GLY A 286 0.87 5.17 21.44
C GLY A 286 1.11 3.99 20.47
N PHE A 287 2.26 3.90 19.82
CA PHE A 287 2.63 2.70 19.05
C PHE A 287 3.23 1.58 19.88
N ARG A 288 3.62 1.88 21.14
CA ARG A 288 4.11 0.89 22.09
C ARG A 288 2.92 0.15 22.69
N ASP A 289 3.12 -1.12 22.97
CA ASP A 289 2.16 -1.95 23.73
C ASP A 289 0.73 -1.96 23.17
N ARG A 290 0.59 -1.81 21.86
CA ARG A 290 -0.70 -1.94 21.18
C ARG A 290 -1.13 -3.41 21.23
N GLY A 291 -2.05 -3.74 22.14
CA GLY A 291 -2.82 -4.98 22.09
C GLY A 291 -3.56 -5.11 20.74
N GLY A 292 -4.27 -6.19 20.51
CA GLY A 292 -4.92 -6.48 19.23
C GLY A 292 -5.61 -5.27 18.60
N VAL A 293 -5.04 -4.74 17.52
CA VAL A 293 -5.56 -3.54 16.83
C VAL A 293 -6.68 -3.98 15.89
N THR A 294 -7.86 -3.40 16.08
CA THR A 294 -9.00 -3.64 15.20
C THR A 294 -8.88 -2.77 13.95
N THR A 295 -8.98 -3.38 12.77
CA THR A 295 -9.11 -2.66 11.50
C THR A 295 -10.56 -2.59 11.08
N VAL A 296 -10.90 -1.54 10.32
CA VAL A 296 -12.24 -1.42 9.72
C VAL A 296 -12.44 -2.49 8.66
N ALA A 297 -13.59 -3.14 8.69
CA ALA A 297 -13.96 -4.09 7.65
C ALA A 297 -14.25 -3.34 6.33
N VAL A 298 -13.61 -3.77 5.26
CA VAL A 298 -13.95 -3.37 3.89
C VAL A 298 -14.60 -4.57 3.22
N PRO A 299 -15.93 -4.64 3.15
CA PRO A 299 -16.61 -5.78 2.55
C PRO A 299 -16.26 -5.94 1.08
N LEU A 300 -16.51 -7.14 0.53
CA LEU A 300 -16.36 -7.37 -0.91
C LEU A 300 -17.19 -6.37 -1.70
N ALA A 301 -16.57 -5.72 -2.67
CA ALA A 301 -17.23 -4.74 -3.52
C ALA A 301 -18.35 -5.42 -4.34
N PRO A 302 -19.61 -4.97 -4.23
CA PRO A 302 -20.67 -5.46 -5.10
C PRO A 302 -20.43 -4.96 -6.54
N PRO A 303 -21.04 -5.59 -7.56
CA PRO A 303 -20.92 -5.10 -8.93
C PRO A 303 -21.40 -3.64 -9.07
N PRO A 304 -20.70 -2.80 -9.86
CA PRO A 304 -21.17 -1.45 -10.16
C PRO A 304 -22.39 -1.53 -11.11
N THR A 305 -23.49 -0.92 -10.74
CA THR A 305 -24.68 -0.81 -11.60
C THR A 305 -25.19 0.63 -11.65
N PRO A 306 -25.94 1.02 -12.71
CA PRO A 306 -26.53 2.34 -12.82
C PRO A 306 -27.40 2.70 -11.60
N GLU A 307 -28.18 1.73 -11.10
CA GLU A 307 -29.08 1.92 -9.96
C GLU A 307 -28.29 2.21 -8.66
N ARG A 308 -27.10 1.57 -8.49
CA ARG A 308 -26.19 1.88 -7.38
C ARG A 308 -25.66 3.30 -7.48
N MET A 309 -25.27 3.74 -8.68
CA MET A 309 -24.79 5.11 -8.89
C MET A 309 -25.88 6.15 -8.62
N ASP A 310 -27.13 5.86 -9.00
CA ASP A 310 -28.28 6.74 -8.71
C ASP A 310 -28.61 6.79 -7.20
N ARG A 311 -28.54 5.66 -6.48
CA ARG A 311 -28.62 5.67 -5.03
C ARG A 311 -27.48 6.44 -4.40
N GLY A 312 -26.25 6.22 -4.89
CA GLY A 312 -25.06 6.94 -4.42
C GLY A 312 -25.16 8.45 -4.61
N ARG A 313 -25.77 8.93 -5.69
CA ARG A 313 -26.07 10.35 -5.89
C ARG A 313 -27.01 10.88 -4.81
N ARG A 314 -28.05 10.10 -4.44
CA ARG A 314 -28.93 10.49 -3.32
C ARG A 314 -28.20 10.53 -1.98
N VAL A 315 -27.34 9.52 -1.71
CA VAL A 315 -26.50 9.50 -0.50
C VAL A 315 -25.55 10.70 -0.47
N TYR A 316 -24.94 11.07 -1.59
CA TYR A 316 -24.07 12.24 -1.72
C TYR A 316 -24.79 13.54 -1.32
N ALA A 317 -26.04 13.70 -1.75
CA ALA A 317 -26.87 14.84 -1.39
C ALA A 317 -27.31 14.79 0.08
N GLN A 318 -27.78 13.65 0.57
CA GLN A 318 -28.25 13.46 1.95
C GLN A 318 -27.15 13.66 2.99
N ALA A 319 -25.95 13.12 2.72
CA ALA A 319 -24.76 13.29 3.56
C ALA A 319 -24.06 14.64 3.33
N LYS A 320 -24.63 15.52 2.50
CA LYS A 320 -24.16 16.88 2.21
C LYS A 320 -22.71 16.96 1.71
N CYS A 321 -22.26 15.93 1.01
CA CYS A 321 -20.90 15.90 0.46
C CYS A 321 -20.62 17.09 -0.47
N PHE A 322 -21.68 17.59 -1.15
CA PHE A 322 -21.62 18.74 -2.05
C PHE A 322 -21.21 20.05 -1.36
N GLU A 323 -21.46 20.20 -0.06
CA GLU A 323 -21.07 21.41 0.67
C GLU A 323 -19.56 21.70 0.58
N CYS A 324 -18.75 20.65 0.58
CA CYS A 324 -17.31 20.76 0.43
C CYS A 324 -16.83 20.40 -0.99
N HIS A 325 -17.38 19.29 -1.54
CA HIS A 325 -16.90 18.75 -2.81
C HIS A 325 -17.58 19.35 -4.05
N GLY A 326 -18.65 20.15 -3.88
CA GLY A 326 -19.44 20.73 -4.97
C GLY A 326 -20.45 19.75 -5.58
N GLU A 327 -21.45 20.24 -6.27
CA GLU A 327 -22.48 19.43 -6.94
C GLU A 327 -21.91 18.49 -7.98
N THR A 328 -20.85 18.93 -8.65
CA THR A 328 -20.15 18.15 -9.69
C THR A 328 -18.91 17.42 -9.18
N GLY A 329 -18.59 17.52 -7.88
CA GLY A 329 -17.44 16.88 -7.26
C GLY A 329 -16.10 17.58 -7.53
N ARG A 330 -16.07 18.82 -7.97
CA ARG A 330 -14.82 19.56 -8.32
C ARG A 330 -14.06 20.12 -7.11
N GLY A 331 -14.59 19.95 -5.90
CA GLY A 331 -14.01 20.52 -4.69
C GLY A 331 -14.28 22.00 -4.52
N ASP A 332 -15.36 22.49 -5.11
CA ASP A 332 -15.78 23.89 -5.23
C ASP A 332 -17.11 24.16 -4.52
N GLY A 333 -17.45 23.34 -3.55
CA GLY A 333 -18.66 23.51 -2.75
C GLY A 333 -18.66 24.81 -1.94
N PRO A 334 -19.84 25.26 -1.47
CA PRO A 334 -20.00 26.54 -0.77
C PRO A 334 -19.10 26.68 0.47
N SER A 335 -18.79 25.58 1.16
CA SER A 335 -17.87 25.59 2.30
C SER A 335 -16.40 25.42 1.92
N ALA A 336 -16.06 25.12 0.67
CA ALA A 336 -14.70 24.76 0.25
C ALA A 336 -13.65 25.84 0.55
N ALA A 337 -14.01 27.12 0.44
CA ALA A 337 -13.10 28.24 0.67
C ALA A 337 -12.70 28.44 2.15
N THR A 338 -13.51 27.93 3.08
CA THR A 338 -13.35 28.14 4.53
C THR A 338 -12.75 26.93 5.25
N LEU A 339 -12.53 25.82 4.54
CA LEU A 339 -12.05 24.58 5.15
C LEU A 339 -10.64 24.77 5.75
N LYS A 340 -10.48 24.24 6.97
CA LYS A 340 -9.21 24.26 7.70
C LYS A 340 -8.94 22.88 8.32
N THR A 341 -7.67 22.52 8.44
CA THR A 341 -7.22 21.39 9.25
C THR A 341 -7.38 21.70 10.73
N ASP A 342 -7.17 20.71 11.60
CA ASP A 342 -7.14 20.90 13.05
C ASP A 342 -6.06 21.92 13.46
N ASP A 343 -4.92 21.95 12.75
CA ASP A 343 -3.84 22.94 12.88
C ASP A 343 -4.20 24.31 12.29
N LYS A 344 -5.46 24.55 11.97
CA LYS A 344 -5.99 25.82 11.40
C LYS A 344 -5.41 26.22 10.03
N LEU A 345 -4.73 25.32 9.36
CA LEU A 345 -4.21 25.57 8.01
C LEU A 345 -5.33 25.45 6.97
N PRO A 346 -5.45 26.37 6.00
CA PRO A 346 -6.39 26.23 4.89
C PRO A 346 -6.17 24.94 4.12
N ILE A 347 -7.23 24.20 3.84
CA ILE A 347 -7.18 22.96 3.08
C ILE A 347 -8.23 23.01 1.95
N ALA A 348 -7.92 22.46 0.78
CA ALA A 348 -8.87 22.32 -0.30
C ALA A 348 -9.59 20.96 -0.21
N ALA A 349 -10.89 20.94 -0.48
CA ALA A 349 -11.62 19.72 -0.74
C ALA A 349 -11.03 18.99 -1.97
N ALA A 350 -11.09 17.67 -1.96
CA ALA A 350 -10.62 16.88 -3.10
C ALA A 350 -11.52 17.11 -4.31
N ASP A 351 -10.88 17.23 -5.49
CA ASP A 351 -11.54 17.13 -6.78
C ASP A 351 -11.84 15.66 -7.06
N LEU A 352 -13.09 15.26 -6.93
CA LEU A 352 -13.57 13.89 -7.08
C LEU A 352 -13.65 13.46 -8.55
N THR A 353 -13.53 14.38 -9.50
CA THR A 353 -13.49 14.10 -10.93
C THR A 353 -12.12 13.60 -11.40
N SER A 354 -11.12 13.62 -10.52
CA SER A 354 -9.73 13.26 -10.83
C SER A 354 -9.21 12.15 -9.91
N PRO A 355 -9.63 10.87 -10.08
CA PRO A 355 -9.24 9.76 -9.20
C PRO A 355 -7.73 9.56 -9.07
N SER A 356 -6.96 9.86 -10.13
CA SER A 356 -5.50 9.78 -10.11
C SER A 356 -4.83 10.73 -9.10
N ARG A 357 -5.59 11.69 -8.53
CA ARG A 357 -5.15 12.64 -7.51
C ARG A 357 -5.59 12.25 -6.10
N PHE A 358 -6.33 11.16 -5.94
CA PHE A 358 -6.75 10.69 -4.62
C PHE A 358 -5.54 10.24 -3.81
N LYS A 359 -5.39 10.84 -2.65
CA LYS A 359 -4.19 10.66 -1.82
C LYS A 359 -4.11 9.31 -1.14
N ASN A 360 -5.27 8.68 -0.87
CA ASN A 360 -5.39 7.39 -0.17
C ASN A 360 -5.67 6.21 -1.13
N GLY A 361 -5.44 6.41 -2.43
CA GLY A 361 -5.76 5.44 -3.47
C GLY A 361 -7.10 5.70 -4.14
N SER A 362 -7.30 5.13 -5.34
CA SER A 362 -8.47 5.38 -6.20
C SER A 362 -9.26 4.12 -6.54
N ARG A 363 -8.89 2.96 -5.98
CA ARG A 363 -9.68 1.74 -6.11
C ARG A 363 -10.97 1.87 -5.29
N PRO A 364 -12.06 1.19 -5.67
CA PRO A 364 -13.31 1.23 -4.89
C PRO A 364 -13.10 0.98 -3.39
N GLN A 365 -12.26 0.00 -3.02
CA GLN A 365 -11.94 -0.34 -1.63
C GLN A 365 -11.18 0.78 -0.90
N ASP A 366 -10.35 1.55 -1.61
CA ASP A 366 -9.62 2.67 -1.02
C ASP A 366 -10.56 3.83 -0.69
N LEU A 367 -11.57 4.07 -1.56
CA LEU A 367 -12.61 5.06 -1.32
C LEU A 367 -13.52 4.60 -0.15
N TYR A 368 -13.97 3.35 -0.18
CA TYR A 368 -14.77 2.79 0.90
C TYR A 368 -14.05 2.94 2.26
N ARG A 369 -12.79 2.52 2.33
CA ARG A 369 -11.97 2.69 3.52
C ARG A 369 -11.90 4.17 3.94
N THR A 370 -11.65 5.09 3.01
CA THR A 370 -11.58 6.53 3.29
C THR A 370 -12.90 7.06 3.86
N LEU A 371 -14.05 6.59 3.38
CA LEU A 371 -15.36 6.97 3.92
C LEU A 371 -15.56 6.43 5.34
N VAL A 372 -15.16 5.20 5.59
CA VAL A 372 -15.32 4.55 6.90
C VAL A 372 -14.35 5.11 7.95
N THR A 373 -13.10 5.38 7.56
CA THR A 373 -12.10 5.88 8.52
C THR A 373 -12.12 7.41 8.67
N GLY A 374 -12.66 8.13 7.70
CA GLY A 374 -12.44 9.57 7.60
C GLY A 374 -10.98 9.91 7.27
N LEU A 375 -10.65 11.18 7.39
CA LEU A 375 -9.27 11.70 7.20
C LEU A 375 -8.90 12.58 8.40
N ASP A 376 -8.41 11.96 9.47
CA ASP A 376 -8.10 12.64 10.72
C ASP A 376 -7.18 13.84 10.53
N GLY A 377 -7.40 14.87 11.31
CA GLY A 377 -6.73 16.16 11.16
C GLY A 377 -7.29 17.02 10.01
N THR A 378 -8.42 16.60 9.40
CA THR A 378 -9.12 17.38 8.34
C THR A 378 -10.61 17.40 8.56
N PRO A 379 -11.36 18.30 7.89
CA PRO A 379 -12.82 18.34 7.98
C PRO A 379 -13.56 17.12 7.38
N MET A 380 -12.88 16.17 6.76
CA MET A 380 -13.51 14.96 6.18
C MET A 380 -13.80 13.93 7.27
N PRO A 381 -15.06 13.75 7.72
CA PRO A 381 -15.38 12.87 8.83
C PRO A 381 -15.40 11.39 8.43
N SER A 382 -15.45 10.51 9.42
CA SER A 382 -15.87 9.12 9.25
C SER A 382 -17.38 9.06 9.04
N TYR A 383 -17.81 8.17 8.15
CA TYR A 383 -19.22 7.83 7.92
C TYR A 383 -19.58 6.43 8.42
N ALA A 384 -18.73 5.80 9.23
CA ALA A 384 -18.94 4.44 9.73
C ALA A 384 -20.27 4.29 10.49
N ASP A 385 -20.62 5.29 11.30
CA ASP A 385 -21.81 5.26 12.16
C ASP A 385 -23.06 5.86 11.51
N SER A 386 -22.89 6.57 10.38
CA SER A 386 -23.97 7.32 9.75
C SER A 386 -24.50 6.71 8.45
N LEU A 387 -23.70 5.85 7.80
CA LEU A 387 -24.08 5.20 6.55
C LEU A 387 -23.93 3.67 6.66
N GLN A 388 -24.93 2.96 6.14
CA GLN A 388 -24.88 1.51 6.05
C GLN A 388 -23.88 1.05 4.98
N PRO A 389 -23.32 -0.17 5.06
CA PRO A 389 -22.32 -0.69 4.11
C PRO A 389 -22.76 -0.58 2.64
N ASP A 390 -24.01 -0.87 2.32
CA ASP A 390 -24.53 -0.73 0.96
C ASP A 390 -24.58 0.73 0.49
N GLN A 391 -24.94 1.67 1.38
CA GLN A 391 -24.92 3.11 1.07
C GLN A 391 -23.52 3.62 0.83
N LEU A 392 -22.53 3.12 1.57
CA LEU A 392 -21.12 3.44 1.37
C LEU A 392 -20.65 2.95 0.00
N TRP A 393 -20.99 1.72 -0.42
CA TRP A 393 -20.67 1.23 -1.74
C TRP A 393 -21.37 2.00 -2.87
N ASP A 394 -22.65 2.33 -2.69
CA ASP A 394 -23.41 3.13 -3.64
C ASP A 394 -22.75 4.52 -3.83
N LEU A 395 -22.32 5.15 -2.72
CA LEU A 395 -21.60 6.44 -2.73
C LEU A 395 -20.23 6.31 -3.42
N VAL A 396 -19.47 5.24 -3.16
CA VAL A 396 -18.18 4.96 -3.83
C VAL A 396 -18.36 4.94 -5.34
N TYR A 397 -19.34 4.20 -5.84
CA TYR A 397 -19.57 4.09 -7.28
C TYR A 397 -20.06 5.39 -7.92
N TYR A 398 -20.87 6.14 -7.19
CA TYR A 398 -21.24 7.48 -7.65
C TYR A 398 -20.01 8.40 -7.75
N VAL A 399 -19.16 8.45 -6.73
CA VAL A 399 -17.93 9.25 -6.75
C VAL A 399 -17.02 8.85 -7.91
N LEU A 400 -16.83 7.55 -8.14
CA LEU A 400 -16.05 7.06 -9.29
C LEU A 400 -16.68 7.44 -10.64
N SER A 401 -18.01 7.50 -10.72
CA SER A 401 -18.70 7.92 -11.95
C SER A 401 -18.49 9.39 -12.32
N LEU A 402 -18.11 10.23 -11.36
CA LEU A 402 -17.84 11.64 -11.61
C LEU A 402 -16.64 11.85 -12.54
N SER A 403 -15.67 10.93 -12.55
CA SER A 403 -14.50 10.99 -13.43
C SER A 403 -14.81 10.75 -14.92
N HIS A 404 -15.98 10.19 -15.22
CA HIS A 404 -16.40 9.88 -16.59
C HIS A 404 -17.33 10.95 -17.19
N ARG A 405 -17.60 12.01 -16.43
CA ARG A 405 -18.53 13.09 -16.83
C ARG A 405 -17.82 14.39 -17.23
N GLY A 406 -16.46 14.36 -17.29
CA GLY A 406 -15.62 15.50 -17.61
C GLY A 406 -15.15 15.53 -19.06
#